data_4fdf5d0efcf7a04af9d6d16f6bdf43fb
#
_entry.id   4fdf5d0efcf7a04af9d6d16f6bdf43fb
#
_cell.length_a   1.000
_cell.length_b   1.000
_cell.length_c   1.000
_cell.angle_alpha   90.00
_cell.angle_beta   90.00
_cell.angle_gamma   90.00
#
_symmetry.space_group_name_H-M   'P 1'
#
loop_
_entity.id
_entity.type
_entity.pdbx_description
1 polymer ?
#
loop_
_entity_poly.entity_id
_entity_poly.type
_entity_poly.pdbx_seq_one_letter_code
_entity_poly.pdbx_strand_id
1 'polypeptide(L)'
;MHKRSVVVLLASLALVGGCTRTRTLDAQQLDQMIASDMKDNLDMHGFTVSCPDDVPAEAGRTFECNARNSEGTAMAIEVTQTDDRGNVTYKVVGAG
;
A
#
# COMPACT_ATOMS: atom_id res chain seq x y z
N MET A 1 51.06 -4.54 -6.95
CA MET A 1 50.49 -4.60 -6.97
C MET A 1 49.58 -4.52 -6.69
N HIS A 2 49.21 -4.64 -6.61
CA HIS A 2 48.44 -4.70 -6.48
C HIS A 2 47.53 -4.31 -6.17
N LYS A 3 47.33 -3.90 -5.59
CA LYS A 3 46.64 -3.54 -5.26
C LYS A 3 45.42 -3.60 -5.70
N ARG A 4 44.96 -3.90 -6.37
CA ARG A 4 43.94 -4.31 -6.99
C ARG A 4 42.85 -4.76 -6.20
N SER A 5 42.93 -5.31 -5.27
CA SER A 5 41.99 -5.85 -4.42
C SER A 5 40.94 -4.85 -4.01
N VAL A 6 41.35 -3.73 -3.89
CA VAL A 6 40.47 -2.69 -3.50
C VAL A 6 39.26 -2.59 -4.35
N VAL A 7 39.50 -2.66 -5.55
CA VAL A 7 38.46 -2.54 -6.49
C VAL A 7 37.33 -3.46 -6.22
N VAL A 8 37.68 -4.60 -5.91
CA VAL A 8 36.72 -5.59 -5.66
C VAL A 8 35.70 -5.18 -4.65
N LEU A 9 36.15 -4.57 -3.66
CA LEU A 9 35.27 -4.17 -2.63
C LEU A 9 34.20 -3.29 -3.12
N LEU A 10 34.59 -2.39 -3.90
CA LEU A 10 33.65 -1.45 -4.39
C LEU A 10 32.51 -2.13 -5.06
N ALA A 11 32.83 -3.05 -5.81
CA ALA A 11 31.84 -3.75 -6.55
C ALA A 11 30.78 -4.30 -5.65
N SER A 12 31.20 -4.90 -4.61
CA SER A 12 30.23 -5.53 -3.76
C SER A 12 29.28 -4.54 -3.16
N LEU A 13 29.74 -3.40 -2.88
CA LEU A 13 28.88 -2.41 -2.32
C LEU A 13 27.78 -2.05 -3.27
N ALA A 14 28.17 -1.83 -4.45
CA ALA A 14 27.22 -1.43 -5.42
C ALA A 14 26.12 -2.45 -5.51
N LEU A 15 26.48 -3.64 -5.45
CA LEU A 15 25.51 -4.68 -5.56
C LEU A 15 24.49 -4.62 -4.48
N VAL A 16 24.93 -4.40 -3.32
CA VAL A 16 24.05 -4.35 -2.21
C VAL A 16 22.99 -3.31 -2.44
N GLY A 17 23.41 -2.19 -2.86
CA GLY A 17 22.48 -1.12 -3.08
C GLY A 17 21.43 -1.50 -4.08
N GLY A 18 21.83 -2.19 -5.10
CA GLY A 18 20.90 -2.54 -6.14
C GLY A 18 19.85 -3.53 -5.72
N CYS A 19 20.04 -4.16 -4.61
CA CYS A 19 19.09 -5.16 -4.19
C CYS A 19 17.90 -4.60 -3.47
N THR A 20 17.96 -3.38 -3.06
CA THR A 20 16.84 -2.82 -2.31
C THR A 20 15.81 -2.32 -3.27
N ARG A 21 14.81 -3.10 -3.44
CA ARG A 21 13.74 -2.73 -4.33
C ARG A 21 12.46 -2.66 -3.54
N THR A 22 11.80 -1.55 -3.58
CA THR A 22 10.57 -1.37 -2.84
C THR A 22 9.39 -1.73 -3.74
N ARG A 23 8.55 -2.58 -3.22
CA ARG A 23 7.34 -2.96 -3.93
C ARG A 23 6.24 -2.03 -3.45
N THR A 24 5.40 -1.57 -4.35
CA THR A 24 4.27 -0.73 -3.97
C THR A 24 2.99 -1.53 -4.10
N LEU A 25 1.98 -1.11 -3.36
CA LEU A 25 0.68 -1.72 -3.44
C LEU A 25 -0.03 -1.26 -4.71
N ASP A 26 -0.89 -2.13 -5.22
CA ASP A 26 -1.70 -1.80 -6.39
C ASP A 26 -2.95 -1.07 -5.90
N ALA A 27 -2.98 0.23 -6.04
CA ALA A 27 -4.07 1.05 -5.53
C ALA A 27 -5.41 0.68 -6.15
N GLN A 28 -5.43 0.38 -7.43
CA GLN A 28 -6.67 0.01 -8.09
C GLN A 28 -7.25 -1.27 -7.53
N GLN A 29 -6.39 -2.23 -7.26
CA GLN A 29 -6.81 -3.49 -6.71
C GLN A 29 -7.35 -3.30 -5.30
N LEU A 30 -6.70 -2.44 -4.52
CA LEU A 30 -7.15 -2.13 -3.18
C LEU A 30 -8.51 -1.44 -3.22
N ASP A 31 -8.69 -0.50 -4.13
CA ASP A 31 -9.94 0.21 -4.27
C ASP A 31 -11.09 -0.76 -4.49
N GLN A 32 -10.90 -1.70 -5.40
CA GLN A 32 -11.93 -2.66 -5.73
C GLN A 32 -12.18 -3.64 -4.59
N MET A 33 -11.13 -4.08 -3.97
CA MET A 33 -11.24 -5.04 -2.90
C MET A 33 -11.98 -4.46 -1.69
N ILE A 34 -11.61 -3.25 -1.30
CA ILE A 34 -12.24 -2.61 -0.17
C ILE A 34 -13.70 -2.28 -0.48
N ALA A 35 -13.97 -1.77 -1.67
CA ALA A 35 -15.34 -1.45 -2.05
C ALA A 35 -16.22 -2.69 -2.05
N SER A 36 -15.70 -3.78 -2.54
CA SER A 36 -16.43 -5.03 -2.60
C SER A 36 -16.71 -5.56 -1.19
N ASP A 37 -15.72 -5.48 -0.32
CA ASP A 37 -15.87 -5.95 1.03
C ASP A 37 -16.85 -5.09 1.83
N MET A 38 -16.82 -3.79 1.61
CA MET A 38 -17.76 -2.89 2.25
C MET A 38 -19.19 -3.24 1.84
N LYS A 39 -19.38 -3.54 0.58
CA LYS A 39 -20.68 -3.90 0.09
C LYS A 39 -21.16 -5.23 0.66
N ASP A 40 -20.30 -6.22 0.66
CA ASP A 40 -20.66 -7.56 1.07
C ASP A 40 -20.75 -7.76 2.58
N ASN A 41 -19.86 -7.14 3.31
CA ASN A 41 -19.77 -7.39 4.75
C ASN A 41 -20.28 -6.26 5.62
N LEU A 42 -20.28 -5.03 5.12
CA LEU A 42 -20.75 -3.89 5.89
C LEU A 42 -22.06 -3.33 5.35
N ASP A 43 -22.59 -3.94 4.31
CA ASP A 43 -23.84 -3.48 3.68
C ASP A 43 -23.75 -2.01 3.28
N MET A 44 -22.59 -1.58 2.82
CA MET A 44 -22.36 -0.21 2.37
C MET A 44 -22.25 -0.22 0.86
N HIS A 45 -23.33 0.13 0.20
CA HIS A 45 -23.41 0.09 -1.26
C HIS A 45 -23.19 1.47 -1.87
N GLY A 46 -22.71 1.46 -3.10
CA GLY A 46 -22.65 2.71 -3.85
C GLY A 46 -21.47 3.60 -3.52
N PHE A 47 -20.49 3.09 -2.80
CA PHE A 47 -19.31 3.87 -2.47
C PHE A 47 -18.19 3.57 -3.46
N THR A 48 -17.48 4.61 -3.85
CA THR A 48 -16.27 4.48 -4.64
C THR A 48 -15.09 4.71 -3.71
N VAL A 49 -14.17 3.78 -3.68
CA VAL A 49 -13.01 3.85 -2.81
C VAL A 49 -11.82 4.35 -3.61
N SER A 50 -11.04 5.22 -3.01
CA SER A 50 -9.84 5.74 -3.63
C SER A 50 -8.69 5.67 -2.63
N CYS A 51 -7.69 4.88 -2.96
CA CYS A 51 -6.51 4.73 -2.12
C CYS A 51 -5.33 5.44 -2.77
N PRO A 52 -4.34 5.85 -1.98
CA PRO A 52 -3.20 6.55 -2.55
C PRO A 52 -2.33 5.62 -3.38
N ASP A 53 -1.68 6.21 -4.39
CA ASP A 53 -0.72 5.47 -5.18
C ASP A 53 0.61 5.45 -4.44
N ASP A 54 1.49 4.59 -4.87
CA ASP A 54 2.86 4.57 -4.35
C ASP A 54 3.01 4.26 -2.87
N VAL A 55 2.08 3.54 -2.30
CA VAL A 55 2.22 3.11 -0.91
C VAL A 55 3.18 1.93 -0.87
N PRO A 56 4.28 2.02 -0.13
CA PRO A 56 5.20 0.90 -0.04
C PRO A 56 4.56 -0.30 0.62
N ALA A 57 4.81 -1.48 0.09
CA ALA A 57 4.29 -2.72 0.65
C ALA A 57 5.15 -3.09 1.85
N GLU A 58 4.62 -2.90 3.04
CA GLU A 58 5.40 -3.04 4.26
C GLU A 58 4.49 -3.45 5.40
N ALA A 59 4.78 -4.57 6.01
CA ALA A 59 3.97 -5.06 7.12
C ALA A 59 3.90 -4.02 8.25
N GLY A 60 2.71 -3.78 8.74
CA GLY A 60 2.50 -2.83 9.81
C GLY A 60 2.31 -1.39 9.38
N ARG A 61 2.54 -1.09 8.12
CA ARG A 61 2.36 0.28 7.64
C ARG A 61 0.88 0.58 7.46
N THR A 62 0.47 1.74 7.91
CA THR A 62 -0.92 2.18 7.77
C THR A 62 -1.01 3.33 6.78
N PHE A 63 -2.17 3.46 6.17
CA PHE A 63 -2.43 4.59 5.29
C PHE A 63 -3.94 4.77 5.23
N GLU A 64 -4.37 5.87 4.61
CA GLU A 64 -5.77 6.21 4.58
C GLU A 64 -6.30 6.23 3.16
N CYS A 65 -7.46 5.61 2.96
CA CYS A 65 -8.18 5.69 1.70
C CYS A 65 -9.44 6.51 1.93
N ASN A 66 -10.09 6.92 0.87
CA ASN A 66 -11.33 7.66 0.95
C ASN A 66 -12.44 6.91 0.25
N ALA A 67 -13.64 6.97 0.80
CA ALA A 67 -14.80 6.40 0.16
C ALA A 67 -15.83 7.50 -0.02
N ARG A 68 -16.46 7.52 -1.17
CA ARG A 68 -17.43 8.57 -1.49
C ARG A 68 -18.59 7.98 -2.28
N ASN A 69 -19.79 8.42 -1.99
CA ASN A 69 -20.95 7.97 -2.74
C ASN A 69 -21.50 9.08 -3.65
N SER A 70 -22.55 8.77 -4.39
CA SER A 70 -23.10 9.72 -5.34
C SER A 70 -23.79 10.90 -4.67
N GLU A 71 -24.07 10.79 -3.40
CA GLU A 71 -24.71 11.87 -2.65
C GLU A 71 -23.71 12.81 -2.03
N GLY A 72 -22.44 12.56 -2.24
CA GLY A 72 -21.42 13.41 -1.70
C GLY A 72 -20.93 13.02 -0.32
N THR A 73 -21.46 11.96 0.24
CA THR A 73 -20.98 11.49 1.54
C THR A 73 -19.57 10.95 1.39
N ALA A 74 -18.67 11.40 2.22
CA ALA A 74 -17.29 10.97 2.17
C ALA A 74 -16.88 10.41 3.53
N MET A 75 -16.08 9.36 3.49
CA MET A 75 -15.59 8.71 4.70
C MET A 75 -14.14 8.38 4.57
N ALA A 76 -13.45 8.35 5.69
CA ALA A 76 -12.05 7.95 5.72
C ALA A 76 -11.99 6.48 6.09
N ILE A 77 -11.05 5.78 5.50
CA ILE A 77 -10.83 4.36 5.75
C ILE A 77 -9.38 4.19 6.12
N GLU A 78 -9.15 3.67 7.31
CA GLU A 78 -7.79 3.41 7.75
C GLU A 78 -7.40 1.99 7.38
N VAL A 79 -6.33 1.84 6.65
CA VAL A 79 -5.87 0.55 6.15
C VAL A 79 -4.56 0.19 6.80
N THR A 80 -4.44 -1.04 7.27
CA THR A 80 -3.22 -1.53 7.88
C THR A 80 -2.74 -2.75 7.10
N GLN A 81 -1.49 -2.73 6.72
CA GLN A 81 -0.92 -3.87 6.00
C GLN A 81 -0.53 -4.95 6.99
N THR A 82 -0.98 -6.16 6.74
CA THR A 82 -0.67 -7.27 7.62
C THR A 82 0.60 -8.01 7.20
N ASP A 83 1.01 -7.81 5.95
CA ASP A 83 2.28 -8.36 5.47
C ASP A 83 2.77 -7.46 4.34
N ASP A 84 3.79 -7.88 3.63
CA ASP A 84 4.34 -7.09 2.53
C ASP A 84 3.89 -7.61 1.17
N ARG A 85 2.82 -8.38 1.14
CA ARG A 85 2.32 -8.96 -0.10
C ARG A 85 0.98 -8.42 -0.54
N GLY A 86 0.53 -7.35 0.09
CA GLY A 86 -0.73 -6.74 -0.30
C GLY A 86 -1.92 -7.14 0.53
N ASN A 87 -1.73 -7.93 1.57
CA ASN A 87 -2.84 -8.26 2.45
C ASN A 87 -3.03 -7.15 3.46
N VAL A 88 -4.27 -6.74 3.64
CA VAL A 88 -4.57 -5.60 4.51
C VAL A 88 -5.83 -5.88 5.32
N THR A 89 -5.95 -5.15 6.42
CA THR A 89 -7.20 -5.04 7.12
C THR A 89 -7.57 -3.57 7.08
N TYR A 90 -8.83 -3.25 7.27
CA TYR A 90 -9.25 -1.86 7.23
C TYR A 90 -10.40 -1.60 8.17
N LYS A 91 -10.61 -0.34 8.48
CA LYS A 91 -11.78 0.07 9.23
C LYS A 91 -12.23 1.44 8.75
N VAL A 92 -13.53 1.67 8.78
CA VAL A 92 -14.09 2.95 8.41
C VAL A 92 -14.01 3.82 9.66
N VAL A 93 -13.33 4.97 9.54
CA VAL A 93 -13.09 5.79 10.71
C VAL A 93 -13.94 7.04 10.76
N GLY A 94 -14.92 7.13 9.89
CA GLY A 94 -15.91 8.17 10.02
C GLY A 94 -15.97 9.09 8.83
N ALA A 95 -16.96 9.96 8.87
CA ALA A 95 -17.17 10.91 7.80
C ALA A 95 -16.13 11.99 7.91
N GLY A 96 -15.47 12.21 6.82
CA GLY A 96 -14.42 13.22 6.80
C GLY A 96 -14.94 14.61 6.69
#